data_5d2509096bbc3ae0540a1ba27a06928e
#
_entry.id   5d2509096bbc3ae0540a1ba27a06928e
#
_cell.length_a   1.000
_cell.length_b   1.000
_cell.length_c   1.000
_cell.angle_alpha   90.00
_cell.angle_beta   90.00
_cell.angle_gamma   90.00
#
_symmetry.space_group_name_H-M   'P 1'
#
loop_
_entity.id
_entity.type
_entity.pdbx_description
1 polymer ?
#
loop_
_entity_poly.entity_id
_entity_poly.type
_entity_poly.pdbx_seq_one_letter_code
_entity_poly.pdbx_strand_id
1 'polypeptide(L)'
;EEPEKIMYTTMLENIEALKSATESIKFPSSVSDSIKEIGGNSDENYFQSAWDALTLDNLELFFVDTSKLSISTRETSFLGYRAYDFTLQPQSGMTYYNSYFSNKDEIDNAISQIQKIANEVVSYATGSRYNKVMYVHDWLVDNLTYDNSNSANKDNIYGTFINKNVVCEGYAEGLKYLLDKLNIPCVLVYGVGYDENGNSE
;
A
#
# COMPACT_ATOMS: atom_id res chain seq x y z
N GLU A 1 6.86 12.29 10.49
CA GLU A 1 6.83 12.73 11.90
C GLU A 1 6.57 11.56 12.84
N GLU A 2 6.63 11.75 14.17
CA GLU A 2 6.48 10.65 15.13
C GLU A 2 5.06 10.05 15.16
N PRO A 3 3.96 10.83 15.10
CA PRO A 3 2.61 10.26 15.03
C PRO A 3 2.43 9.31 13.84
N GLU A 4 2.93 9.68 12.69
CA GLU A 4 2.87 8.90 11.45
C GLU A 4 3.61 7.57 11.59
N LYS A 5 4.80 7.58 12.20
CA LYS A 5 5.60 6.37 12.44
C LYS A 5 4.88 5.38 13.38
N ILE A 6 4.26 5.89 14.45
CA ILE A 6 3.50 5.06 15.37
C ILE A 6 2.29 4.45 14.67
N MET A 7 1.58 5.24 13.86
CA MET A 7 0.44 4.75 13.07
C MET A 7 0.88 3.69 12.04
N TYR A 8 1.94 3.96 11.29
CA TYR A 8 2.52 3.02 10.34
C TYR A 8 2.89 1.69 11.01
N THR A 9 3.64 1.74 12.11
CA THR A 9 4.07 0.55 12.83
C THR A 9 2.89 -0.24 13.37
N THR A 10 1.88 0.46 13.93
CA THR A 10 0.66 -0.19 14.44
C THR A 10 -0.10 -0.91 13.32
N MET A 11 -0.25 -0.29 12.16
CA MET A 11 -0.90 -0.94 11.01
C MET A 11 -0.10 -2.13 10.48
N LEU A 12 1.22 -2.01 10.41
CA LEU A 12 2.10 -3.08 9.97
C LEU A 12 2.02 -4.30 10.90
N GLU A 13 2.02 -4.08 12.22
CA GLU A 13 1.87 -5.15 13.21
C GLU A 13 0.48 -5.82 13.16
N ASN A 14 -0.53 -5.15 12.60
CA ASN A 14 -1.89 -5.63 12.46
C ASN A 14 -2.28 -5.93 11.00
N ILE A 15 -1.32 -6.27 10.14
CA ILE A 15 -1.57 -6.46 8.71
C ILE A 15 -2.58 -7.59 8.42
N GLU A 16 -2.63 -8.61 9.25
CA GLU A 16 -3.61 -9.70 9.13
C GLU A 16 -5.05 -9.23 9.47
N ALA A 17 -5.19 -8.28 10.39
CA ALA A 17 -6.48 -7.63 10.65
C ALA A 17 -6.93 -6.79 9.44
N LEU A 18 -6.01 -6.13 8.75
CA LEU A 18 -6.31 -5.44 7.49
C LEU A 18 -6.82 -6.40 6.41
N LYS A 19 -6.29 -7.61 6.32
CA LYS A 19 -6.76 -8.63 5.36
C LYS A 19 -8.17 -9.14 5.66
N SER A 20 -8.63 -9.07 6.91
CA SER A 20 -10.00 -9.46 7.28
C SER A 20 -11.07 -8.48 6.80
N ALA A 21 -10.70 -7.22 6.58
CA ALA A 21 -11.54 -6.08 6.17
C ALA A 21 -12.76 -5.76 7.06
N THR A 22 -12.88 -6.42 8.19
CA THR A 22 -14.00 -6.25 9.14
C THR A 22 -13.53 -5.82 10.52
N GLU A 23 -12.24 -6.00 10.81
CA GLU A 23 -11.66 -5.68 12.10
C GLU A 23 -11.26 -4.20 12.18
N SER A 24 -11.35 -3.65 13.39
CA SER A 24 -10.90 -2.30 13.68
C SER A 24 -9.51 -2.34 14.30
N ILE A 25 -8.63 -1.44 13.89
CA ILE A 25 -7.30 -1.26 14.47
C ILE A 25 -7.32 -0.02 15.34
N LYS A 26 -7.20 -0.22 16.66
CA LYS A 26 -7.06 0.89 17.59
C LYS A 26 -5.59 1.29 17.71
N PHE A 27 -5.31 2.57 17.47
CA PHE A 27 -3.98 3.11 17.65
C PHE A 27 -3.67 3.34 19.15
N PRO A 28 -2.41 3.19 19.56
CA PRO A 28 -2.00 3.41 20.95
C PRO A 28 -2.09 4.90 21.34
N SER A 29 -2.24 5.18 22.63
CA SER A 29 -2.31 6.55 23.16
C SER A 29 -1.05 7.38 22.89
N SER A 30 0.07 6.73 22.64
CA SER A 30 1.32 7.39 22.23
C SER A 30 1.18 8.23 20.95
N VAL A 31 0.22 7.92 20.07
CA VAL A 31 -0.12 8.79 18.93
C VAL A 31 -0.61 10.15 19.42
N SER A 32 -1.56 10.16 20.37
CA SER A 32 -2.06 11.40 20.96
C SER A 32 -0.96 12.18 21.69
N ASP A 33 -0.09 11.50 22.39
CA ASP A 33 1.00 12.12 23.14
C ASP A 33 2.04 12.74 22.19
N SER A 34 2.42 12.03 21.12
CA SER A 34 3.34 12.55 20.10
C SER A 34 2.77 13.75 19.33
N ILE A 35 1.47 13.78 19.05
CA ILE A 35 0.80 14.95 18.45
C ILE A 35 0.93 16.18 19.37
N LYS A 36 0.73 16.00 20.67
CA LYS A 36 0.90 17.09 21.64
C LYS A 36 2.34 17.60 21.72
N GLU A 37 3.32 16.69 21.72
CA GLU A 37 4.74 17.02 21.79
C GLU A 37 5.21 17.92 20.63
N ILE A 38 4.67 17.68 19.43
CA ILE A 38 4.99 18.51 18.25
C ILE A 38 4.10 19.75 18.12
N GLY A 39 3.15 19.96 19.04
CA GLY A 39 2.19 21.07 18.97
C GLY A 39 1.16 20.94 17.84
N GLY A 40 0.98 19.74 17.32
CA GLY A 40 0.00 19.42 16.28
C GLY A 40 -1.43 19.32 16.82
N ASN A 41 -2.37 19.07 15.95
CA ASN A 41 -3.77 18.87 16.26
C ASN A 41 -4.34 17.61 15.60
N SER A 42 -5.53 17.18 15.98
CA SER A 42 -6.16 15.97 15.44
C SER A 42 -6.64 16.09 14.00
N ASP A 43 -6.68 17.30 13.44
CA ASP A 43 -7.18 17.57 12.10
C ASP A 43 -6.05 17.42 11.04
N GLU A 44 -4.80 17.31 11.49
CA GLU A 44 -3.68 17.03 10.59
C GLU A 44 -3.72 15.60 10.07
N ASN A 45 -3.32 15.42 8.82
CA ASN A 45 -3.54 14.14 8.12
C ASN A 45 -2.39 13.14 8.35
N TYR A 46 -2.02 12.90 9.61
CA TYR A 46 -0.98 11.93 9.99
C TYR A 46 -1.29 10.51 9.49
N PHE A 47 -2.57 10.14 9.49
CA PHE A 47 -3.00 8.83 9.00
C PHE A 47 -2.71 8.66 7.52
N GLN A 48 -3.02 9.66 6.68
CA GLN A 48 -2.82 9.54 5.24
C GLN A 48 -1.34 9.30 4.90
N SER A 49 -0.44 10.06 5.51
CA SER A 49 1.00 9.88 5.31
C SER A 49 1.49 8.51 5.76
N ALA A 50 0.99 8.02 6.90
CA ALA A 50 1.31 6.69 7.40
C ALA A 50 0.73 5.58 6.50
N TRP A 51 -0.49 5.76 5.98
CA TRP A 51 -1.15 4.85 5.09
C TRP A 51 -0.44 4.76 3.73
N ASP A 52 -0.12 5.91 3.13
CA ASP A 52 0.61 5.97 1.87
C ASP A 52 1.97 5.26 1.97
N ALA A 53 2.71 5.51 3.05
CA ALA A 53 3.96 4.80 3.31
C ALA A 53 3.75 3.29 3.47
N LEU A 54 2.69 2.87 4.21
CA LEU A 54 2.40 1.46 4.42
C LEU A 54 2.08 0.74 3.10
N THR A 55 1.24 1.32 2.26
CA THR A 55 0.83 0.70 0.98
C THR A 55 1.98 0.64 -0.02
N LEU A 56 2.85 1.66 -0.04
CA LEU A 56 4.05 1.67 -0.88
C LEU A 56 5.10 0.64 -0.44
N ASP A 57 5.18 0.35 0.86
CA ASP A 57 6.09 -0.67 1.40
C ASP A 57 5.48 -2.08 1.35
N ASN A 58 4.15 -2.19 1.34
CA ASN A 58 3.41 -3.45 1.41
C ASN A 58 2.43 -3.58 0.24
N LEU A 59 2.95 -3.78 -0.95
CA LEU A 59 2.18 -3.87 -2.20
C LEU A 59 1.12 -5.00 -2.19
N GLU A 60 1.23 -5.94 -1.26
CA GLU A 60 0.21 -6.98 -1.04
C GLU A 60 -1.10 -6.44 -0.44
N LEU A 61 -1.18 -5.12 -0.12
CA LEU A 61 -2.42 -4.44 0.24
C LEU A 61 -3.25 -3.95 -0.96
N PHE A 62 -2.94 -4.37 -2.17
CA PHE A 62 -3.63 -4.02 -3.43
C PHE A 62 -5.16 -4.22 -3.41
N PHE A 63 -5.66 -5.03 -2.49
CA PHE A 63 -7.09 -5.32 -2.34
C PHE A 63 -7.88 -4.24 -1.60
N VAL A 64 -7.19 -3.26 -0.98
CA VAL A 64 -7.85 -2.24 -0.16
C VAL A 64 -8.39 -1.11 -1.02
N ASP A 65 -9.67 -0.82 -0.84
CA ASP A 65 -10.32 0.39 -1.32
C ASP A 65 -10.31 1.45 -0.20
N THR A 66 -9.39 2.39 -0.30
CA THR A 66 -9.20 3.43 0.71
C THR A 66 -10.45 4.29 0.91
N SER A 67 -11.30 4.42 -0.12
CA SER A 67 -12.56 5.16 0.00
C SER A 67 -13.56 4.51 0.97
N LYS A 68 -13.36 3.24 1.32
CA LYS A 68 -14.19 2.48 2.27
C LYS A 68 -13.59 2.40 3.67
N LEU A 69 -12.40 2.97 3.87
CA LEU A 69 -11.80 3.13 5.19
C LEU A 69 -12.30 4.39 5.87
N SER A 70 -12.33 4.36 7.19
CA SER A 70 -12.55 5.55 8.00
C SER A 70 -11.63 5.56 9.21
N ILE A 71 -11.16 6.76 9.57
CA ILE A 71 -10.52 7.03 10.85
C ILE A 71 -11.55 7.65 11.76
N SER A 72 -11.84 6.96 12.86
CA SER A 72 -12.64 7.51 13.96
C SER A 72 -11.70 8.17 14.94
N THR A 73 -11.92 9.44 15.20
CA THR A 73 -11.20 10.22 16.23
C THR A 73 -12.18 10.52 17.37
N ARG A 74 -11.79 10.10 18.58
CA ARG A 74 -12.52 10.42 19.80
C ARG A 74 -11.69 11.34 20.68
N GLU A 75 -12.14 12.56 20.84
CA GLU A 75 -11.52 13.50 21.79
C GLU A 75 -12.08 13.28 23.20
N THR A 76 -11.20 13.21 24.18
CA THR A 76 -11.53 13.27 25.61
C THR A 76 -10.84 14.48 26.22
N SER A 77 -11.61 15.29 26.97
CA SER A 77 -11.09 16.48 27.65
C SER A 77 -11.31 16.37 29.14
N PHE A 78 -10.25 16.55 29.93
CA PHE A 78 -10.32 16.57 31.39
C PHE A 78 -9.37 17.63 31.95
N LEU A 79 -9.88 18.54 32.73
CA LEU A 79 -9.11 19.64 33.37
C LEU A 79 -8.20 20.42 32.39
N GLY A 80 -8.67 20.65 31.16
CA GLY A 80 -7.92 21.36 30.13
C GLY A 80 -6.92 20.50 29.35
N TYR A 81 -6.75 19.24 29.72
CA TYR A 81 -5.97 18.27 28.93
C TYR A 81 -6.87 17.62 27.90
N ARG A 82 -6.38 17.55 26.66
CA ARG A 82 -7.04 16.82 25.57
C ARG A 82 -6.27 15.55 25.27
N ALA A 83 -6.98 14.47 25.02
CA ALA A 83 -6.43 13.23 24.50
C ALA A 83 -7.29 12.75 23.32
N TYR A 84 -6.65 12.12 22.37
CA TYR A 84 -7.28 11.62 21.16
C TYR A 84 -7.11 10.11 21.09
N ASP A 85 -8.22 9.40 20.87
CA ASP A 85 -8.22 8.00 20.51
C ASP A 85 -8.48 7.89 19.02
N PHE A 86 -7.60 7.23 18.28
CA PHE A 86 -7.76 6.98 16.85
C PHE A 86 -8.06 5.51 16.62
N THR A 87 -8.99 5.25 15.71
CA THR A 87 -9.35 3.88 15.32
C THR A 87 -9.54 3.82 13.80
N LEU A 88 -8.76 2.98 13.14
CA LEU A 88 -8.96 2.62 11.74
C LEU A 88 -10.04 1.54 11.67
N GLN A 89 -11.04 1.73 10.85
CA GLN A 89 -12.17 0.80 10.71
C GLN A 89 -12.79 0.89 9.32
N PRO A 90 -13.52 -0.15 8.88
CA PRO A 90 -14.35 -0.03 7.69
C PRO A 90 -15.47 0.99 7.93
N GLN A 91 -15.90 1.67 6.87
CA GLN A 91 -17.13 2.45 6.94
C GLN A 91 -18.32 1.56 7.32
N SER A 92 -19.28 2.13 8.07
CA SER A 92 -20.40 1.37 8.62
C SER A 92 -21.13 0.51 7.57
N GLY A 93 -21.20 -0.79 7.83
CA GLY A 93 -21.88 -1.76 6.98
C GLY A 93 -21.13 -2.17 5.71
N MET A 94 -19.84 -1.79 5.60
CA MET A 94 -18.99 -2.13 4.44
C MET A 94 -17.80 -2.98 4.87
N THR A 95 -17.23 -3.69 3.89
CA THR A 95 -15.84 -4.16 3.93
C THR A 95 -15.01 -3.19 3.09
N TYR A 96 -13.72 -3.00 3.40
CA TYR A 96 -12.86 -2.14 2.59
C TYR A 96 -12.14 -2.87 1.45
N TYR A 97 -12.67 -4.01 1.03
CA TYR A 97 -12.20 -4.65 -0.20
C TYR A 97 -12.54 -3.78 -1.42
N ASN A 98 -11.64 -3.70 -2.37
CA ASN A 98 -12.00 -3.18 -3.68
C ASN A 98 -13.06 -4.08 -4.33
N SER A 99 -13.69 -3.62 -5.40
CA SER A 99 -14.83 -4.31 -6.02
C SER A 99 -14.49 -5.67 -6.65
N TYR A 100 -13.21 -6.04 -6.67
CA TYR A 100 -12.73 -7.28 -7.28
C TYR A 100 -12.73 -8.47 -6.31
N PHE A 101 -12.70 -8.19 -5.00
CA PHE A 101 -12.62 -9.21 -3.96
C PHE A 101 -13.84 -9.17 -3.06
N SER A 102 -14.33 -10.36 -2.66
CA SER A 102 -15.52 -10.52 -1.84
C SER A 102 -15.21 -11.04 -0.43
N ASN A 103 -14.04 -11.67 -0.26
CA ASN A 103 -13.66 -12.30 1.01
C ASN A 103 -12.14 -12.48 1.11
N LYS A 104 -11.68 -12.79 2.33
CA LYS A 104 -10.27 -13.00 2.66
C LYS A 104 -9.64 -14.17 1.88
N ASP A 105 -10.38 -15.24 1.64
CA ASP A 105 -9.84 -16.42 0.97
C ASP A 105 -9.45 -16.11 -0.49
N GLU A 106 -10.22 -15.25 -1.17
CA GLU A 106 -9.90 -14.77 -2.51
C GLU A 106 -8.61 -13.94 -2.51
N ILE A 107 -8.43 -13.09 -1.48
CA ILE A 107 -7.22 -12.26 -1.32
C ILE A 107 -6.01 -13.14 -1.01
N ASP A 108 -6.11 -14.06 -0.06
CA ASP A 108 -5.01 -14.96 0.30
C ASP A 108 -4.60 -15.84 -0.87
N ASN A 109 -5.56 -16.30 -1.67
CA ASN A 109 -5.28 -17.03 -2.91
C ASN A 109 -4.56 -16.16 -3.94
N ALA A 110 -5.01 -14.91 -4.13
CA ALA A 110 -4.36 -13.97 -5.04
C ALA A 110 -2.93 -13.67 -4.61
N ILE A 111 -2.70 -13.36 -3.34
CA ILE A 111 -1.36 -13.13 -2.77
C ILE A 111 -0.47 -14.37 -2.97
N SER A 112 -0.98 -15.57 -2.68
CA SER A 112 -0.25 -16.82 -2.86
C SER A 112 0.19 -17.04 -4.30
N GLN A 113 -0.69 -16.75 -5.27
CA GLN A 113 -0.38 -16.85 -6.70
C GLN A 113 0.68 -15.82 -7.12
N ILE A 114 0.54 -14.55 -6.69
CA ILE A 114 1.50 -13.49 -6.94
C ILE A 114 2.88 -13.88 -6.40
N GLN A 115 2.94 -14.32 -5.13
CA GLN A 115 4.19 -14.74 -4.49
C GLN A 115 4.83 -15.92 -5.24
N LYS A 116 4.05 -16.90 -5.69
CA LYS A 116 4.54 -18.04 -6.46
C LYS A 116 5.18 -17.59 -7.76
N ILE A 117 4.50 -16.74 -8.54
CA ILE A 117 5.02 -16.23 -9.82
C ILE A 117 6.28 -15.40 -9.59
N ALA A 118 6.23 -14.46 -8.63
CA ALA A 118 7.37 -13.61 -8.34
C ALA A 118 8.60 -14.42 -7.85
N ASN A 119 8.40 -15.42 -6.99
CA ASN A 119 9.46 -16.31 -6.53
C ASN A 119 10.08 -17.11 -7.69
N GLU A 120 9.26 -17.56 -8.64
CA GLU A 120 9.75 -18.21 -9.86
C GLU A 120 10.61 -17.24 -10.68
N VAL A 121 10.13 -16.03 -10.94
CA VAL A 121 10.87 -15.00 -11.68
C VAL A 121 12.23 -14.71 -11.04
N VAL A 122 12.25 -14.41 -9.73
CA VAL A 122 13.50 -14.06 -9.05
C VAL A 122 14.49 -15.24 -8.94
N SER A 123 14.01 -16.48 -9.02
CA SER A 123 14.87 -17.65 -9.00
C SER A 123 15.82 -17.72 -10.20
N TYR A 124 15.46 -17.12 -11.32
CA TYR A 124 16.29 -17.02 -12.52
C TYR A 124 17.16 -15.75 -12.56
N ALA A 125 16.90 -14.77 -11.69
CA ALA A 125 17.66 -13.52 -11.63
C ALA A 125 19.01 -13.73 -10.93
N THR A 126 20.02 -14.09 -11.68
CA THR A 126 21.36 -14.47 -11.17
C THR A 126 22.45 -13.46 -11.52
N GLY A 127 23.63 -13.60 -10.93
CA GLY A 127 24.79 -12.77 -11.23
C GLY A 127 24.88 -11.48 -10.40
N SER A 128 25.43 -10.43 -11.00
CA SER A 128 25.60 -9.14 -10.34
C SER A 128 24.26 -8.46 -10.03
N ARG A 129 24.28 -7.46 -9.13
CA ARG A 129 23.10 -6.64 -8.85
C ARG A 129 22.50 -6.05 -10.14
N TYR A 130 23.36 -5.54 -11.03
CA TYR A 130 22.94 -5.02 -12.33
C TYR A 130 22.22 -6.09 -13.17
N ASN A 131 22.81 -7.29 -13.29
CA ASN A 131 22.21 -8.37 -14.07
C ASN A 131 20.84 -8.80 -13.52
N LYS A 132 20.69 -8.82 -12.18
CA LYS A 132 19.41 -9.13 -11.55
C LYS A 132 18.35 -8.08 -11.86
N VAL A 133 18.70 -6.79 -11.77
CA VAL A 133 17.78 -5.68 -12.12
C VAL A 133 17.37 -5.78 -13.58
N MET A 134 18.32 -5.97 -14.50
CA MET A 134 18.03 -6.11 -15.93
C MET A 134 17.11 -7.29 -16.20
N TYR A 135 17.37 -8.45 -15.57
CA TYR A 135 16.56 -9.64 -15.77
C TYR A 135 15.08 -9.40 -15.37
N VAL A 136 14.83 -8.83 -14.20
CA VAL A 136 13.44 -8.59 -13.76
C VAL A 136 12.77 -7.49 -14.58
N HIS A 137 13.52 -6.47 -15.01
CA HIS A 137 13.03 -5.45 -15.95
C HIS A 137 12.60 -6.09 -17.28
N ASP A 138 13.47 -6.86 -17.90
CA ASP A 138 13.21 -7.51 -19.20
C ASP A 138 12.03 -8.48 -19.07
N TRP A 139 11.95 -9.22 -17.96
CA TRP A 139 10.79 -10.07 -17.69
C TRP A 139 9.48 -9.30 -17.70
N LEU A 140 9.43 -8.12 -17.06
CA LEU A 140 8.22 -7.28 -17.06
C LEU A 140 7.88 -6.80 -18.48
N VAL A 141 8.88 -6.35 -19.24
CA VAL A 141 8.70 -5.89 -20.62
C VAL A 141 8.15 -7.01 -21.52
N ASP A 142 8.68 -8.21 -21.37
CA ASP A 142 8.34 -9.37 -22.23
C ASP A 142 6.97 -10.00 -21.85
N ASN A 143 6.53 -9.83 -20.62
CA ASN A 143 5.33 -10.53 -20.11
C ASN A 143 4.12 -9.64 -19.88
N LEU A 144 4.25 -8.33 -19.93
CA LEU A 144 3.16 -7.40 -19.67
C LEU A 144 2.74 -6.66 -20.93
N THR A 145 1.45 -6.33 -20.98
CA THR A 145 0.86 -5.44 -21.98
C THR A 145 0.42 -4.15 -21.34
N TYR A 146 0.63 -3.01 -22.00
CA TYR A 146 0.14 -1.73 -21.50
C TYR A 146 -1.37 -1.63 -21.69
N ASP A 147 -2.08 -1.37 -20.59
CA ASP A 147 -3.54 -1.32 -20.57
C ASP A 147 -4.06 0.09 -20.91
N ASN A 148 -4.65 0.23 -22.07
CA ASN A 148 -5.34 1.44 -22.50
C ASN A 148 -6.85 1.42 -22.18
N SER A 149 -7.33 0.39 -21.48
CA SER A 149 -8.74 0.25 -21.09
C SER A 149 -8.97 0.71 -19.63
N ASN A 150 -10.19 0.58 -19.16
CA ASN A 150 -10.57 0.83 -17.77
C ASN A 150 -10.65 -0.48 -16.96
N SER A 151 -9.71 -1.42 -17.17
CA SER A 151 -9.72 -2.66 -16.41
C SER A 151 -9.35 -2.42 -14.93
N ALA A 152 -9.92 -3.25 -14.05
CA ALA A 152 -9.61 -3.21 -12.64
C ALA A 152 -8.19 -3.75 -12.38
N ASN A 153 -7.55 -3.25 -11.32
CA ASN A 153 -6.22 -3.68 -10.87
C ASN A 153 -5.08 -3.50 -11.90
N LYS A 154 -5.24 -2.62 -12.90
CA LYS A 154 -4.19 -2.32 -13.87
C LYS A 154 -3.02 -1.52 -13.29
N ASP A 155 -3.21 -0.94 -12.13
CA ASP A 155 -2.31 -0.03 -11.39
C ASP A 155 -1.51 -0.72 -10.29
N ASN A 156 -1.68 -2.03 -10.08
CA ASN A 156 -1.12 -2.73 -8.93
C ASN A 156 -0.51 -4.10 -9.27
N ILE A 157 0.10 -4.77 -8.29
CA ILE A 157 0.77 -6.05 -8.49
C ILE A 157 -0.16 -7.20 -8.90
N TYR A 158 -1.48 -7.12 -8.62
CA TYR A 158 -2.42 -8.11 -9.15
C TYR A 158 -2.50 -8.02 -10.68
N GLY A 159 -2.59 -6.81 -11.21
CA GLY A 159 -2.51 -6.56 -12.65
C GLY A 159 -1.21 -7.08 -13.24
N THR A 160 -0.09 -6.83 -12.57
CA THR A 160 1.24 -7.25 -13.02
C THR A 160 1.39 -8.77 -13.10
N PHE A 161 1.06 -9.48 -12.03
CA PHE A 161 1.40 -10.90 -11.95
C PHE A 161 0.27 -11.81 -12.43
N ILE A 162 -1.00 -11.40 -12.28
CA ILE A 162 -2.16 -12.23 -12.63
C ILE A 162 -2.75 -11.84 -13.98
N ASN A 163 -3.14 -10.58 -14.16
CA ASN A 163 -3.80 -10.13 -15.39
C ASN A 163 -2.84 -9.93 -16.57
N LYS A 164 -1.57 -9.63 -16.29
CA LYS A 164 -0.53 -9.32 -17.30
C LYS A 164 -0.86 -8.08 -18.14
N ASN A 165 -1.71 -7.19 -17.64
CA ASN A 165 -2.19 -6.02 -18.33
C ASN A 165 -2.24 -4.84 -17.35
N VAL A 166 -1.36 -3.84 -17.52
CA VAL A 166 -1.08 -2.81 -16.52
C VAL A 166 -0.77 -1.44 -17.15
N VAL A 167 -0.94 -0.39 -16.37
CA VAL A 167 -0.43 0.96 -16.65
C VAL A 167 0.94 1.17 -16.00
N CYS A 168 1.50 2.36 -16.13
CA CYS A 168 2.83 2.73 -15.61
C CYS A 168 3.02 2.36 -14.13
N GLU A 169 2.03 2.57 -13.29
CA GLU A 169 2.05 2.25 -11.87
C GLU A 169 2.21 0.74 -11.64
N GLY A 170 1.45 -0.11 -12.31
CA GLY A 170 1.59 -1.55 -12.23
C GLY A 170 2.97 -2.07 -12.68
N TYR A 171 3.58 -1.44 -13.69
CA TYR A 171 4.98 -1.73 -14.05
C TYR A 171 5.95 -1.36 -12.92
N ALA A 172 5.78 -0.17 -12.33
CA ALA A 172 6.64 0.32 -11.26
C ALA A 172 6.50 -0.53 -9.98
N GLU A 173 5.27 -0.85 -9.57
CA GLU A 173 5.00 -1.73 -8.42
C GLU A 173 5.53 -3.14 -8.64
N GLY A 174 5.32 -3.70 -9.83
CA GLY A 174 5.84 -5.01 -10.20
C GLY A 174 7.37 -5.08 -10.11
N LEU A 175 8.05 -4.05 -10.61
CA LEU A 175 9.50 -3.94 -10.51
C LEU A 175 9.95 -3.87 -9.06
N LYS A 176 9.34 -2.99 -8.25
CA LYS A 176 9.66 -2.88 -6.82
C LYS A 176 9.46 -4.21 -6.11
N TYR A 177 8.32 -4.87 -6.32
CA TYR A 177 8.02 -6.16 -5.68
C TYR A 177 9.06 -7.24 -5.98
N LEU A 178 9.55 -7.33 -7.22
CA LEU A 178 10.60 -8.26 -7.61
C LEU A 178 11.96 -7.87 -7.01
N LEU A 179 12.28 -6.57 -6.98
CA LEU A 179 13.53 -6.09 -6.40
C LEU A 179 13.58 -6.30 -4.88
N ASP A 180 12.47 -6.10 -4.18
CA ASP A 180 12.36 -6.38 -2.74
C ASP A 180 12.62 -7.86 -2.45
N LYS A 181 12.06 -8.77 -3.25
CA LYS A 181 12.33 -10.22 -3.13
C LYS A 181 13.81 -10.58 -3.41
N LEU A 182 14.49 -9.78 -4.19
CA LEU A 182 15.94 -9.92 -4.44
C LEU A 182 16.82 -9.24 -3.39
N ASN A 183 16.21 -8.60 -2.36
CA ASN A 183 16.86 -7.75 -1.37
C ASN A 183 17.65 -6.60 -2.02
N ILE A 184 17.12 -6.02 -3.09
CA ILE A 184 17.65 -4.84 -3.77
C ILE A 184 16.80 -3.64 -3.37
N PRO A 185 17.33 -2.70 -2.55
CA PRO A 185 16.55 -1.54 -2.11
C PRO A 185 15.99 -0.74 -3.28
N CYS A 186 14.70 -0.50 -3.26
CA CYS A 186 13.95 0.26 -4.25
C CYS A 186 12.83 1.03 -3.54
N VAL A 187 12.55 2.24 -4.00
CA VAL A 187 11.44 3.07 -3.52
C VAL A 187 10.59 3.50 -4.71
N LEU A 188 9.28 3.60 -4.50
CA LEU A 188 8.37 4.22 -5.44
C LEU A 188 8.34 5.73 -5.18
N VAL A 189 8.36 6.51 -6.23
CA VAL A 189 8.24 7.97 -6.16
C VAL A 189 7.11 8.39 -7.10
N TYR A 190 6.12 9.05 -6.53
CA TYR A 190 5.03 9.62 -7.30
C TYR A 190 5.31 11.08 -7.60
N GLY A 191 4.90 11.52 -8.78
CA GLY A 191 5.08 12.90 -9.22
C GLY A 191 4.16 13.22 -10.39
N VAL A 192 4.16 14.48 -10.78
CA VAL A 192 3.45 14.94 -11.98
C VAL A 192 4.40 14.88 -13.16
N GLY A 193 4.04 14.13 -14.18
CA GLY A 193 4.72 14.16 -15.48
C GLY A 193 4.31 15.42 -16.25
N TYR A 194 5.25 15.99 -17.01
CA TYR A 194 4.97 17.10 -17.92
C TYR A 194 5.38 16.70 -19.34
N ASP A 195 4.53 17.01 -20.31
CA ASP A 195 4.85 16.86 -21.72
C ASP A 195 5.92 17.89 -22.18
N GLU A 196 6.35 17.80 -23.43
CA GLU A 196 7.33 18.72 -24.04
C GLU A 196 6.86 20.19 -24.04
N ASN A 197 5.56 20.44 -23.86
CA ASN A 197 4.94 21.76 -23.83
C ASN A 197 4.69 22.25 -22.38
N GLY A 198 5.02 21.44 -21.38
CA GLY A 198 4.81 21.76 -19.96
C GLY A 198 3.39 21.52 -19.45
N ASN A 199 2.56 20.77 -20.17
CA ASN A 199 1.25 20.35 -19.67
C ASN A 199 1.41 19.11 -18.80
N SER A 200 0.66 19.02 -17.69
CA SER A 200 0.63 17.83 -16.83
C SER A 200 -0.08 16.68 -17.54
N GLU A 201 0.53 15.51 -17.53
CA GLU A 201 -0.06 14.23 -17.94
C GLU A 201 -0.75 13.52 -16.77
#